data_a00bf78e48e060f827957f9c97ca7c7e
#
_entry.id   a00bf78e48e060f827957f9c97ca7c7e
#
_cell.length_a   1.000
_cell.length_b   1.000
_cell.length_c   1.000
_cell.angle_alpha   90.00
_cell.angle_beta   90.00
_cell.angle_gamma   90.00
#
_symmetry.space_group_name_H-M   'P 1'
#
loop_
_entity.id
_entity.type
_entity.pdbx_description
1 polymer ?
#
loop_
_entity_poly.entity_id
_entity_poly.type
_entity_poly.pdbx_seq_one_letter_code
_entity_poly.pdbx_strand_id
1 'polypeptide(L)'
;MENFTKLITEVWNTGFLGIDLGSIISSLLVILVAFLFRGFIISIVLNALGRLADKTESKIDDEILNALKRPIGLIPVTIALYLCTLILPLDGLIGDIATNIVKAFVIFTIFSALANSVKPIFEALSTSSWLTASMQMWLERASKFIVWVMAIAIILDIFGIQIGPLVAGLGLFSVAVALGAQDFFK
;
A
#
# COMPACT_ATOMS: atom_id res chain seq x y z
N MET A 1 27.96 -42.27 -1.20
CA MET A 1 28.00 -40.85 -0.84
C MET A 1 28.06 -39.92 -2.05
N GLU A 2 28.81 -40.26 -3.10
CA GLU A 2 28.89 -39.47 -4.37
C GLU A 2 27.51 -39.23 -5.05
N ASN A 3 26.64 -40.25 -5.06
CA ASN A 3 25.30 -40.08 -5.68
C ASN A 3 24.39 -39.13 -4.89
N PHE A 4 24.54 -39.03 -3.56
CA PHE A 4 23.77 -38.15 -2.74
C PHE A 4 24.21 -36.67 -2.91
N THR A 5 25.53 -36.46 -2.98
CA THR A 5 26.07 -35.11 -3.24
C THR A 5 25.74 -34.63 -4.65
N LYS A 6 25.77 -35.52 -5.66
CA LYS A 6 25.30 -35.17 -7.01
C LYS A 6 23.82 -34.83 -7.07
N LEU A 7 22.98 -35.62 -6.41
CA LEU A 7 21.55 -35.32 -6.33
C LEU A 7 21.25 -33.96 -5.62
N ILE A 8 21.97 -33.67 -4.52
CA ILE A 8 21.84 -32.37 -3.86
C ILE A 8 22.30 -31.26 -4.78
N THR A 9 23.42 -31.41 -5.48
CA THR A 9 23.93 -30.36 -6.38
C THR A 9 23.03 -30.20 -7.61
N GLU A 10 22.41 -31.25 -8.09
CA GLU A 10 21.47 -31.22 -9.22
C GLU A 10 20.15 -30.55 -8.82
N VAL A 11 19.58 -30.89 -7.66
CA VAL A 11 18.40 -30.22 -7.10
C VAL A 11 18.70 -28.77 -6.74
N TRP A 12 19.91 -28.46 -6.27
CA TRP A 12 20.35 -27.12 -5.98
C TRP A 12 20.44 -26.23 -7.23
N ASN A 13 20.94 -26.80 -8.34
CA ASN A 13 21.15 -26.05 -9.57
C ASN A 13 19.94 -26.08 -10.54
N THR A 14 19.13 -27.16 -10.52
CA THR A 14 17.92 -27.26 -11.36
C THR A 14 16.70 -26.57 -10.75
N GLY A 15 16.70 -26.36 -9.44
CA GLY A 15 15.72 -25.56 -8.73
C GLY A 15 14.25 -25.95 -8.95
N PHE A 16 13.35 -25.08 -8.52
CA PHE A 16 11.92 -25.19 -8.76
C PHE A 16 11.50 -24.18 -9.85
N LEU A 17 10.90 -24.63 -10.93
CA LEU A 17 10.50 -23.79 -12.09
C LEU A 17 11.67 -23.07 -12.79
N GLY A 18 12.87 -23.65 -12.79
CA GLY A 18 14.05 -23.03 -13.40
C GLY A 18 14.73 -21.96 -12.53
N ILE A 19 14.30 -21.82 -11.29
CA ILE A 19 14.91 -20.89 -10.31
C ILE A 19 15.76 -21.71 -9.35
N ASP A 20 17.04 -21.37 -9.22
CA ASP A 20 17.95 -22.06 -8.30
C ASP A 20 17.50 -21.87 -6.83
N LEU A 21 17.73 -22.91 -6.01
CA LEU A 21 17.34 -22.87 -4.60
C LEU A 21 18.05 -21.76 -3.82
N GLY A 22 19.25 -21.37 -4.23
CA GLY A 22 19.98 -20.26 -3.63
C GLY A 22 19.24 -18.92 -3.75
N SER A 23 18.70 -18.62 -4.93
CA SER A 23 17.89 -17.42 -5.16
C SER A 23 16.60 -17.44 -4.38
N ILE A 24 15.94 -18.60 -4.24
CA ILE A 24 14.72 -18.74 -3.44
C ILE A 24 15.03 -18.49 -1.95
N ILE A 25 16.06 -19.13 -1.42
CA ILE A 25 16.46 -18.96 0.00
C ILE A 25 16.90 -17.52 0.26
N SER A 26 17.66 -16.92 -0.63
CA SER A 26 18.10 -15.53 -0.53
C SER A 26 16.90 -14.56 -0.50
N SER A 27 15.91 -14.77 -1.35
CA SER A 27 14.68 -13.97 -1.39
C SER A 27 13.85 -14.11 -0.12
N LEU A 28 13.72 -15.34 0.39
CA LEU A 28 13.05 -15.59 1.68
C LEU A 28 13.78 -14.89 2.83
N LEU A 29 15.11 -14.93 2.83
CA LEU A 29 15.93 -14.27 3.84
C LEU A 29 15.79 -12.75 3.77
N VAL A 30 15.76 -12.16 2.59
CA VAL A 30 15.52 -10.72 2.39
C VAL A 30 14.16 -10.30 2.96
N ILE A 31 13.11 -11.07 2.67
CA ILE A 31 11.77 -10.81 3.22
C ILE A 31 11.78 -10.92 4.75
N LEU A 32 12.39 -11.96 5.30
CA LEU A 32 12.49 -12.17 6.75
C LEU A 32 13.22 -11.01 7.44
N VAL A 33 14.35 -10.58 6.88
CA VAL A 33 15.11 -9.41 7.35
C VAL A 33 14.24 -8.16 7.33
N ALA A 34 13.50 -7.91 6.24
CA ALA A 34 12.61 -6.77 6.15
C ALA A 34 11.53 -6.76 7.24
N PHE A 35 10.96 -7.94 7.56
CA PHE A 35 10.00 -8.06 8.67
C PHE A 35 10.65 -7.80 10.03
N LEU A 36 11.84 -8.30 10.28
CA LEU A 36 12.58 -8.07 11.54
C LEU A 36 12.95 -6.59 11.71
N PHE A 37 13.39 -5.93 10.65
CA PHE A 37 13.80 -4.52 10.69
C PHE A 37 12.64 -3.54 10.55
N ARG A 38 11.40 -4.02 10.32
CA ARG A 38 10.21 -3.18 10.19
C ARG A 38 10.04 -2.20 11.35
N GLY A 39 10.15 -2.68 12.58
CA GLY A 39 10.02 -1.86 13.80
C GLY A 39 11.10 -0.79 13.90
N PHE A 40 12.33 -1.13 13.55
CA PHE A 40 13.46 -0.22 13.55
C PHE A 40 13.28 0.92 12.52
N ILE A 41 12.86 0.58 11.30
CA ILE A 41 12.59 1.56 10.24
C ILE A 41 11.45 2.49 10.62
N ILE A 42 10.35 1.95 11.20
CA ILE A 42 9.25 2.76 11.72
C ILE A 42 9.77 3.78 12.73
N SER A 43 10.60 3.34 13.68
CA SER A 43 11.16 4.22 14.72
C SER A 43 12.04 5.33 14.13
N ILE A 44 12.93 4.99 13.19
CA ILE A 44 13.79 5.97 12.52
C ILE A 44 12.96 7.03 11.78
N VAL A 45 12.03 6.59 10.96
CA VAL A 45 11.22 7.48 10.12
C VAL A 45 10.33 8.37 10.99
N LEU A 46 9.67 7.79 12.01
CA LEU A 46 8.83 8.58 12.92
C LEU A 46 9.63 9.56 13.75
N ASN A 47 10.81 9.18 14.24
CA ASN A 47 11.68 10.11 14.96
C ASN A 47 12.20 11.24 14.06
N ALA A 48 12.47 10.95 12.78
CA ALA A 48 12.85 11.97 11.81
C ALA A 48 11.70 12.93 11.52
N LEU A 49 10.49 12.40 11.31
CA LEU A 49 9.28 13.21 11.10
C LEU A 49 8.89 13.99 12.36
N GLY A 50 8.98 13.37 13.55
CA GLY A 50 8.73 14.02 14.83
C GLY A 50 9.61 15.26 15.05
N ARG A 51 10.92 15.16 14.76
CA ARG A 51 11.84 16.32 14.83
C ARG A 51 11.45 17.48 13.91
N LEU A 52 10.74 17.20 12.81
CA LEU A 52 10.21 18.22 11.91
C LEU A 52 8.91 18.81 12.48
N ALA A 53 8.11 17.96 13.15
CA ALA A 53 6.86 18.33 13.79
C ALA A 53 7.09 19.11 15.12
N ASP A 54 8.16 18.85 15.86
CA ASP A 54 8.53 19.57 17.11
C ASP A 54 8.65 21.09 16.95
N LYS A 55 8.69 21.58 15.70
CA LYS A 55 8.63 23.02 15.39
C LYS A 55 7.20 23.60 15.42
N THR A 56 6.21 22.74 15.49
CA THR A 56 4.79 23.11 15.50
C THR A 56 4.16 22.52 16.77
N GLU A 57 3.73 23.36 17.73
CA GLU A 57 3.10 22.93 18.99
C GLU A 57 1.66 22.43 18.77
N SER A 58 1.47 21.41 17.92
CA SER A 58 0.14 20.91 17.59
C SER A 58 -0.03 19.44 17.95
N LYS A 59 -1.05 19.11 18.74
CA LYS A 59 -1.45 17.70 19.01
C LYS A 59 -1.80 16.91 17.76
N ILE A 60 -2.08 17.59 16.66
CA ILE A 60 -2.41 17.04 15.36
C ILE A 60 -1.23 16.28 14.78
N ASP A 61 -0.01 16.75 15.03
CA ASP A 61 1.21 16.16 14.51
C ASP A 61 1.44 14.75 15.07
N ASP A 62 1.15 14.54 16.37
CA ASP A 62 1.23 13.22 17.01
C ASP A 62 0.22 12.22 16.47
N GLU A 63 -1.01 12.68 16.16
CA GLU A 63 -2.07 11.83 15.61
C GLU A 63 -1.74 11.42 14.16
N ILE A 64 -1.21 12.33 13.36
CA ILE A 64 -0.74 12.04 11.99
C ILE A 64 0.44 11.06 12.05
N LEU A 65 1.42 11.28 12.91
CA LEU A 65 2.56 10.37 13.08
C LEU A 65 2.11 8.96 13.49
N ASN A 66 1.13 8.87 14.40
CA ASN A 66 0.56 7.59 14.80
C ASN A 66 -0.20 6.90 13.64
N ALA A 67 -0.94 7.66 12.83
CA ALA A 67 -1.65 7.16 11.66
C ALA A 67 -0.70 6.62 10.59
N LEU A 68 0.48 7.22 10.46
CA LEU A 68 1.51 6.83 9.49
C LEU A 68 2.33 5.61 9.90
N LYS A 69 2.30 5.17 11.16
CA LYS A 69 3.06 3.98 11.63
C LYS A 69 2.81 2.73 10.78
N ARG A 70 1.55 2.46 10.44
CA ARG A 70 1.19 1.29 9.63
C ARG A 70 1.72 1.38 8.20
N PRO A 71 1.47 2.46 7.45
CA PRO A 71 2.00 2.63 6.09
C PRO A 71 3.53 2.63 6.04
N ILE A 72 4.19 3.33 6.95
CA ILE A 72 5.65 3.34 7.05
C ILE A 72 6.21 1.93 7.24
N GLY A 73 5.52 1.10 8.02
CA GLY A 73 5.89 -0.29 8.21
C GLY A 73 5.75 -1.18 6.96
N LEU A 74 5.08 -0.72 5.90
CA LEU A 74 5.02 -1.43 4.61
C LEU A 74 6.23 -1.12 3.72
N ILE A 75 6.91 0.00 3.93
CA ILE A 75 8.07 0.42 3.12
C ILE A 75 9.15 -0.67 3.06
N PRO A 76 9.67 -1.21 4.19
CA PRO A 76 10.69 -2.26 4.12
C PRO A 76 10.21 -3.52 3.41
N VAL A 77 8.93 -3.86 3.54
CA VAL A 77 8.33 -5.01 2.85
C VAL A 77 8.29 -4.76 1.34
N THR A 78 7.90 -3.57 0.92
CA THR A 78 7.89 -3.16 -0.50
C THR A 78 9.29 -3.19 -1.10
N ILE A 79 10.29 -2.69 -0.37
CA ILE A 79 11.70 -2.74 -0.78
C ILE A 79 12.18 -4.20 -0.88
N ALA A 80 11.82 -5.06 0.07
CA ALA A 80 12.19 -6.47 0.05
C ALA A 80 11.57 -7.19 -1.17
N LEU A 81 10.30 -6.93 -1.46
CA LEU A 81 9.63 -7.47 -2.65
C LEU A 81 10.34 -7.02 -3.94
N TYR A 82 10.74 -5.75 -4.02
CA TYR A 82 11.51 -5.25 -5.15
C TYR A 82 12.86 -5.95 -5.27
N LEU A 83 13.61 -6.11 -4.16
CA LEU A 83 14.88 -6.84 -4.16
C LEU A 83 14.69 -8.31 -4.58
N CYS A 84 13.59 -8.94 -4.19
CA CYS A 84 13.26 -10.29 -4.64
C CYS A 84 13.11 -10.36 -6.17
N THR A 85 12.52 -9.36 -6.82
CA THR A 85 12.44 -9.34 -8.30
C THR A 85 13.79 -9.14 -8.99
N LEU A 86 14.80 -8.65 -8.28
CA LEU A 86 16.17 -8.52 -8.80
C LEU A 86 17.00 -9.79 -8.56
N ILE A 87 16.72 -10.52 -7.48
CA ILE A 87 17.45 -11.75 -7.10
C ILE A 87 16.93 -12.95 -7.89
N LEU A 88 15.61 -13.03 -8.07
CA LEU A 88 14.97 -14.13 -8.79
C LEU A 88 15.06 -13.86 -10.31
N PRO A 89 15.59 -14.78 -11.09
CA PRO A 89 15.59 -14.69 -12.56
C PRO A 89 14.16 -14.97 -13.09
N LEU A 90 13.27 -14.00 -12.90
CA LEU A 90 11.87 -14.11 -13.32
C LEU A 90 11.72 -13.51 -14.71
N ASP A 91 11.61 -14.38 -15.72
CA ASP A 91 11.44 -13.98 -17.10
C ASP A 91 9.99 -14.09 -17.57
N GLY A 92 9.64 -13.34 -18.62
CA GLY A 92 8.33 -13.38 -19.26
C GLY A 92 7.18 -12.99 -18.35
N LEU A 93 6.06 -13.70 -18.47
CA LEU A 93 4.82 -13.39 -17.78
C LEU A 93 4.96 -13.34 -16.24
N ILE A 94 5.80 -14.22 -15.67
CA ILE A 94 6.02 -14.29 -14.22
C ILE A 94 6.78 -13.04 -13.74
N GLY A 95 7.78 -12.59 -14.48
CA GLY A 95 8.53 -11.36 -14.21
C GLY A 95 7.64 -10.13 -14.27
N ASP A 96 6.77 -10.04 -15.27
CA ASP A 96 5.82 -8.95 -15.43
C ASP A 96 4.83 -8.91 -14.25
N ILE A 97 4.28 -10.06 -13.87
CA ILE A 97 3.37 -10.16 -12.71
C ILE A 97 4.10 -9.75 -11.43
N ALA A 98 5.31 -10.26 -11.19
CA ALA A 98 6.09 -9.92 -9.99
C ALA A 98 6.37 -8.41 -9.92
N THR A 99 6.77 -7.80 -11.02
CA THR A 99 6.99 -6.37 -11.12
C THR A 99 5.70 -5.56 -10.88
N ASN A 100 4.58 -6.01 -11.43
CA ASN A 100 3.28 -5.36 -11.22
C ASN A 100 2.81 -5.49 -9.76
N ILE A 101 3.09 -6.62 -9.09
CA ILE A 101 2.85 -6.78 -7.65
C ILE A 101 3.64 -5.75 -6.86
N VAL A 102 4.93 -5.55 -7.16
CA VAL A 102 5.75 -4.53 -6.47
C VAL A 102 5.17 -3.14 -6.68
N LYS A 103 4.83 -2.78 -7.92
CA LYS A 103 4.17 -1.48 -8.21
C LYS A 103 2.87 -1.33 -7.43
N ALA A 104 2.03 -2.37 -7.39
CA ALA A 104 0.78 -2.37 -6.63
C ALA A 104 1.03 -2.16 -5.12
N PHE A 105 2.07 -2.78 -4.55
CA PHE A 105 2.45 -2.57 -3.15
C PHE A 105 2.93 -1.14 -2.87
N VAL A 106 3.66 -0.51 -3.80
CA VAL A 106 4.03 0.92 -3.70
C VAL A 106 2.78 1.79 -3.63
N ILE A 107 1.85 1.60 -4.59
CA ILE A 107 0.58 2.35 -4.62
C ILE A 107 -0.23 2.11 -3.35
N PHE A 108 -0.38 0.85 -2.94
CA PHE A 108 -1.07 0.50 -1.70
C PHE A 108 -0.46 1.18 -0.47
N THR A 109 0.87 1.25 -0.38
CA THR A 109 1.57 1.91 0.73
C THR A 109 1.28 3.42 0.76
N ILE A 110 1.35 4.09 -0.42
CA ILE A 110 1.08 5.52 -0.53
C ILE A 110 -0.39 5.82 -0.18
N PHE A 111 -1.33 5.12 -0.78
CA PHE A 111 -2.75 5.34 -0.53
C PHE A 111 -3.18 4.92 0.88
N SER A 112 -2.54 3.92 1.47
CA SER A 112 -2.71 3.58 2.88
C SER A 112 -2.26 4.73 3.79
N ALA A 113 -1.16 5.41 3.48
CA ALA A 113 -0.74 6.60 4.21
C ALA A 113 -1.77 7.73 4.10
N LEU A 114 -2.26 8.00 2.89
CA LEU A 114 -3.31 9.00 2.66
C LEU A 114 -4.60 8.66 3.42
N ALA A 115 -5.09 7.42 3.30
CA ALA A 115 -6.32 6.97 3.95
C ALA A 115 -6.24 7.04 5.49
N ASN A 116 -5.08 6.69 6.06
CA ASN A 116 -4.88 6.77 7.52
C ASN A 116 -4.74 8.22 8.00
N SER A 117 -4.25 9.14 7.16
CA SER A 117 -4.13 10.57 7.50
C SER A 117 -5.46 11.32 7.43
N VAL A 118 -6.49 10.77 6.77
CA VAL A 118 -7.80 11.41 6.65
C VAL A 118 -8.40 11.74 8.02
N LYS A 119 -8.40 10.79 8.95
CA LYS A 119 -9.01 10.98 10.28
C LYS A 119 -8.34 12.11 11.07
N PRO A 120 -7.01 12.13 11.30
CA PRO A 120 -6.35 13.24 11.99
C PRO A 120 -6.60 14.60 11.34
N ILE A 121 -6.65 14.66 10.00
CA ILE A 121 -6.93 15.90 9.27
C ILE A 121 -8.33 16.40 9.59
N PHE A 122 -9.36 15.54 9.61
CA PHE A 122 -10.71 15.95 9.96
C PHE A 122 -10.86 16.29 11.45
N GLU A 123 -10.15 15.63 12.35
CA GLU A 123 -10.09 15.98 13.78
C GLU A 123 -9.47 17.36 13.98
N ALA A 124 -8.44 17.71 13.22
CA ALA A 124 -7.87 19.04 13.19
C ALA A 124 -8.85 20.12 12.74
N LEU A 125 -9.65 19.82 11.72
CA LEU A 125 -10.66 20.73 11.18
C LEU A 125 -11.89 20.85 12.10
N SER A 126 -12.13 19.91 13.00
CA SER A 126 -13.30 19.87 13.89
C SER A 126 -13.30 20.98 14.95
N THR A 127 -12.16 21.64 15.18
CA THR A 127 -12.09 22.86 16.01
C THR A 127 -12.84 24.04 15.40
N SER A 128 -13.24 23.95 14.12
CA SER A 128 -14.03 24.98 13.44
C SER A 128 -15.51 24.79 13.74
N SER A 129 -16.19 25.83 14.24
CA SER A 129 -17.58 25.83 14.76
C SER A 129 -18.68 25.48 13.73
N TRP A 130 -18.36 25.29 12.46
CA TRP A 130 -19.31 25.00 11.37
C TRP A 130 -19.47 23.50 11.06
N LEU A 131 -18.60 22.62 11.59
CA LEU A 131 -18.66 21.17 11.40
C LEU A 131 -19.38 20.49 12.58
N THR A 132 -20.53 19.90 12.29
CA THR A 132 -21.18 19.01 13.28
C THR A 132 -20.45 17.66 13.30
N ALA A 133 -20.48 16.96 14.45
CA ALA A 133 -19.86 15.64 14.60
C ALA A 133 -20.35 14.62 13.57
N SER A 134 -21.62 14.66 13.22
CA SER A 134 -22.22 13.79 12.19
C SER A 134 -21.67 14.09 10.80
N MET A 135 -21.52 15.37 10.46
CA MET A 135 -20.99 15.81 9.17
C MET A 135 -19.51 15.43 9.04
N GLN A 136 -18.73 15.59 10.11
CA GLN A 136 -17.33 15.18 10.16
C GLN A 136 -17.17 13.68 9.90
N MET A 137 -17.94 12.82 10.58
CA MET A 137 -17.89 11.37 10.38
C MET A 137 -18.26 10.97 8.93
N TRP A 138 -19.22 11.65 8.35
CA TRP A 138 -19.63 11.41 6.96
C TRP A 138 -18.51 11.78 5.97
N LEU A 139 -17.93 12.96 6.12
CA LEU A 139 -16.84 13.45 5.28
C LEU A 139 -15.60 12.58 5.42
N GLU A 140 -15.24 12.16 6.63
CA GLU A 140 -14.14 11.23 6.86
C GLU A 140 -14.34 9.91 6.10
N ARG A 141 -15.53 9.30 6.22
CA ARG A 141 -15.84 8.04 5.53
C ARG A 141 -15.85 8.22 4.02
N ALA A 142 -16.46 9.27 3.51
CA ALA A 142 -16.49 9.57 2.09
C ALA A 142 -15.09 9.80 1.52
N SER A 143 -14.24 10.56 2.22
CA SER A 143 -12.86 10.80 1.81
C SER A 143 -12.04 9.51 1.79
N LYS A 144 -12.14 8.68 2.84
CA LYS A 144 -11.48 7.36 2.87
C LYS A 144 -11.94 6.46 1.74
N PHE A 145 -13.24 6.46 1.45
CA PHE A 145 -13.80 5.67 0.35
C PHE A 145 -13.21 6.11 -0.99
N ILE A 146 -13.17 7.42 -1.25
CA ILE A 146 -12.59 7.97 -2.48
C ILE A 146 -11.10 7.58 -2.62
N VAL A 147 -10.32 7.73 -1.54
CA VAL A 147 -8.91 7.36 -1.52
C VAL A 147 -8.73 5.88 -1.88
N TRP A 148 -9.54 4.98 -1.31
CA TRP A 148 -9.44 3.55 -1.60
C TRP A 148 -9.93 3.19 -3.00
N VAL A 149 -10.97 3.84 -3.51
CA VAL A 149 -11.42 3.66 -4.90
C VAL A 149 -10.33 4.07 -5.89
N MET A 150 -9.64 5.20 -5.65
CA MET A 150 -8.50 5.62 -6.45
C MET A 150 -7.34 4.63 -6.40
N ALA A 151 -7.01 4.13 -5.20
CA ALA A 151 -5.97 3.12 -5.03
C ALA A 151 -6.25 1.86 -5.85
N ILE A 152 -7.47 1.33 -5.71
CA ILE A 152 -7.91 0.14 -6.43
C ILE A 152 -7.88 0.38 -7.95
N ALA A 153 -8.37 1.53 -8.41
CA ALA A 153 -8.37 1.89 -9.81
C ALA A 153 -6.94 1.86 -10.40
N ILE A 154 -5.98 2.51 -9.73
CA ILE A 154 -4.58 2.55 -10.18
C ILE A 154 -3.96 1.14 -10.13
N ILE A 155 -4.25 0.34 -9.10
CA ILE A 155 -3.75 -1.03 -9.01
C ILE A 155 -4.31 -1.88 -10.17
N LEU A 156 -5.58 -1.78 -10.48
CA LEU A 156 -6.19 -2.49 -11.61
C LEU A 156 -5.55 -2.09 -12.96
N ASP A 157 -5.26 -0.79 -13.14
CA ASP A 157 -4.58 -0.28 -14.33
C ASP A 157 -3.17 -0.87 -14.49
N ILE A 158 -2.41 -1.02 -13.40
CA ILE A 158 -1.09 -1.69 -13.41
C ILE A 158 -1.18 -3.13 -13.95
N PHE A 159 -2.28 -3.83 -13.69
CA PHE A 159 -2.53 -5.18 -14.20
C PHE A 159 -3.19 -5.20 -15.59
N GLY A 160 -3.32 -4.03 -16.25
CA GLY A 160 -3.89 -3.90 -17.59
C GLY A 160 -5.41 -3.98 -17.64
N ILE A 161 -6.08 -3.91 -16.49
CA ILE A 161 -7.55 -3.87 -16.43
C ILE A 161 -8.00 -2.45 -16.71
N GLN A 162 -8.71 -2.25 -17.80
CA GLN A 162 -9.22 -0.93 -18.19
C GLN A 162 -10.23 -0.40 -17.18
N ILE A 163 -9.86 0.66 -16.47
CA ILE A 163 -10.72 1.32 -15.47
C ILE A 163 -11.77 2.25 -16.09
N GLY A 164 -11.60 2.63 -17.38
CA GLY A 164 -12.52 3.50 -18.09
C GLY A 164 -13.99 3.08 -17.98
N PRO A 165 -14.35 1.83 -18.30
CA PRO A 165 -15.72 1.33 -18.15
C PRO A 165 -16.23 1.37 -16.72
N LEU A 166 -15.36 1.12 -15.71
CA LEU A 166 -15.72 1.19 -14.30
C LEU A 166 -16.04 2.63 -13.87
N VAL A 167 -15.20 3.60 -14.28
CA VAL A 167 -15.42 5.02 -13.98
C VAL A 167 -16.67 5.53 -14.69
N ALA A 168 -16.90 5.13 -15.94
CA ALA A 168 -18.11 5.49 -16.68
C ALA A 168 -19.37 4.91 -16.00
N GLY A 169 -19.32 3.65 -15.55
CA GLY A 169 -20.42 3.02 -14.81
C GLY A 169 -20.73 3.72 -13.48
N LEU A 170 -19.70 4.10 -12.70
CA LEU A 170 -19.86 4.88 -11.48
C LEU A 170 -20.43 6.28 -11.76
N GLY A 171 -20.03 6.91 -12.86
CA GLY A 171 -20.57 8.19 -13.30
C GLY A 171 -22.06 8.08 -13.63
N LEU A 172 -22.45 7.06 -14.40
CA LEU A 172 -23.86 6.80 -14.75
C LEU A 172 -24.70 6.48 -13.49
N PHE A 173 -24.16 5.68 -12.57
CA PHE A 173 -24.80 5.40 -11.29
C PHE A 173 -24.99 6.68 -10.47
N SER A 174 -24.00 7.55 -10.41
CA SER A 174 -24.10 8.82 -9.70
C SER A 174 -25.18 9.73 -10.28
N VAL A 175 -25.33 9.77 -11.60
CA VAL A 175 -26.42 10.51 -12.28
C VAL A 175 -27.78 9.89 -11.93
N ALA A 176 -27.90 8.56 -11.95
CA ALA A 176 -29.16 7.89 -11.60
C ALA A 176 -29.57 8.18 -10.13
N VAL A 177 -28.58 8.16 -9.20
CA VAL A 177 -28.84 8.51 -7.79
C VAL A 177 -29.25 9.98 -7.66
N ALA A 178 -28.58 10.90 -8.38
CA ALA A 178 -28.90 12.31 -8.34
C ALA A 178 -30.34 12.59 -8.86
N LEU A 179 -30.72 11.93 -9.96
CA LEU A 179 -32.09 12.04 -10.51
C LEU A 179 -33.13 11.43 -9.56
N GLY A 180 -32.83 10.27 -8.94
CA GLY A 180 -33.74 9.68 -7.94
C GLY A 180 -33.89 10.52 -6.67
N ALA A 181 -32.82 11.22 -6.27
CA ALA A 181 -32.84 12.11 -5.11
C ALA A 181 -33.53 13.46 -5.41
N GLN A 182 -33.66 13.84 -6.68
CA GLN A 182 -34.25 15.13 -7.07
C GLN A 182 -35.69 15.32 -6.50
N ASP A 183 -36.46 14.25 -6.40
CA ASP A 183 -37.83 14.32 -5.90
C ASP A 183 -37.91 14.53 -4.38
N PHE A 184 -36.85 14.27 -3.64
CA PHE A 184 -36.76 14.52 -2.20
C PHE A 184 -36.42 15.98 -1.87
N PHE A 185 -35.95 16.75 -2.84
CA PHE A 185 -35.56 18.16 -2.68
C PHE A 185 -36.57 19.15 -3.29
N LYS A 186 -37.66 18.66 -3.83
CA LYS A 186 -38.83 19.48 -4.25
C LYS A 186 -39.85 19.58 -3.14
#